data_9e4968b63842170c29c6dc941023b022
#
_entry.id   9e4968b63842170c29c6dc941023b022
#
_cell.length_a   1.000
_cell.length_b   1.000
_cell.length_c   1.000
_cell.angle_alpha   90.00
_cell.angle_beta   90.00
_cell.angle_gamma   90.00
#
_symmetry.space_group_name_H-M   'P 1'
#
loop_
_entity.id
_entity.type
_entity.pdbx_description
1 polymer ?
#
loop_
_entity_poly.entity_id
_entity_poly.type
_entity_poly.pdbx_seq_one_letter_code
_entity_poly.pdbx_strand_id
1 'polypeptide(L)'
;MPYYKKGSTMKLYKRNNIIYADYIKGGKRYRQSLKLEWNKTNLNYARVELIPKLMQDKPKELTLFDALDLSLELDENYLRNSSLQNIIYTISSIKKMVKDRSIQEITVIDIEKFSIMLSKQGYCSNTIKNYLMVLSKAFRYAIKQGIITFNPVYNIKVNTKQSLTRVVYSKEDIPRLINSAKGELRLVLLLAFYSGARIGEILALTSKDISSEFISISKTIAINTGGLHPTKTNKPRVVYIPKDILIEFTDFKEFTMSYQRLGRAFQNLCNALDLPYAGFHSLRHTYASLLLNDKVNPLIIKEALGHSSMKMLEQVYGHFTGVKTEDKEAIKASLDTIRAHQD
;
A
#
# COMPACT_ATOMS: atom_id res chain seq x y z
N MET A 1 26.02 25.61 -23.69
CA MET A 1 25.85 25.48 -25.16
C MET A 1 24.64 24.60 -25.40
N PRO A 2 23.59 25.06 -26.08
CA PRO A 2 22.42 24.22 -26.32
C PRO A 2 22.70 23.24 -27.47
N TYR A 3 22.44 21.96 -27.22
CA TYR A 3 22.53 20.87 -28.19
C TYR A 3 21.56 21.07 -29.34
N TYR A 4 22.03 21.39 -30.49
CA TYR A 4 21.26 21.34 -31.75
C TYR A 4 21.24 19.91 -32.27
N LYS A 5 20.05 19.29 -32.33
CA LYS A 5 19.87 18.06 -33.11
C LYS A 5 20.13 18.36 -34.60
N LYS A 6 21.11 17.67 -35.20
CA LYS A 6 21.36 17.67 -36.65
C LYS A 6 20.05 17.33 -37.38
N GLY A 7 19.48 18.28 -38.17
CA GLY A 7 18.34 18.01 -39.05
C GLY A 7 17.23 19.08 -39.12
N SER A 8 17.23 20.13 -38.28
CA SER A 8 16.22 21.18 -38.35
C SER A 8 16.76 22.36 -39.15
N THR A 9 16.36 22.47 -40.45
CA THR A 9 16.61 23.66 -41.24
C THR A 9 15.67 24.77 -40.80
N MET A 10 16.21 25.76 -40.11
CA MET A 10 15.51 26.96 -39.73
C MET A 10 16.13 28.16 -40.48
N LYS A 11 15.31 29.01 -41.07
CA LYS A 11 15.75 30.22 -41.76
C LYS A 11 14.93 31.42 -41.32
N LEU A 12 15.61 32.51 -40.90
CA LEU A 12 14.99 33.82 -40.74
C LEU A 12 15.21 34.62 -42.02
N TYR A 13 14.18 35.30 -42.50
CA TYR A 13 14.28 36.14 -43.69
C TYR A 13 13.45 37.41 -43.53
N LYS A 14 13.81 38.44 -44.33
CA LYS A 14 13.17 39.77 -44.36
C LYS A 14 12.06 39.80 -45.39
N ARG A 15 10.87 40.29 -45.00
CA ARG A 15 9.81 40.66 -45.92
C ARG A 15 9.09 41.91 -45.41
N ASN A 16 9.01 42.98 -46.24
CA ASN A 16 8.41 44.26 -45.85
C ASN A 16 8.91 44.81 -44.50
N ASN A 17 10.21 44.78 -44.29
CA ASN A 17 10.89 45.17 -43.06
C ASN A 17 10.55 44.36 -41.82
N ILE A 18 9.87 43.22 -41.94
CA ILE A 18 9.46 42.34 -40.87
C ILE A 18 10.25 41.02 -40.93
N ILE A 19 10.57 40.44 -39.77
CA ILE A 19 11.21 39.14 -39.63
C ILE A 19 10.19 38.03 -39.81
N TYR A 20 10.48 37.11 -40.73
CA TYR A 20 9.72 35.87 -40.95
C TYR A 20 10.58 34.68 -40.56
N ALA A 21 9.96 33.66 -39.97
CA ALA A 21 10.56 32.37 -39.69
C ALA A 21 10.05 31.31 -40.68
N ASP A 22 10.99 30.51 -41.22
CA ASP A 22 10.70 29.31 -42.02
C ASP A 22 11.39 28.13 -41.31
N TYR A 23 10.60 27.19 -40.80
CA TYR A 23 11.11 26.09 -40.03
C TYR A 23 10.28 24.82 -40.20
N ILE A 24 10.87 23.66 -39.91
CA ILE A 24 10.19 22.36 -39.97
C ILE A 24 9.94 21.91 -38.51
N LYS A 25 8.69 21.54 -38.20
CA LYS A 25 8.25 21.00 -36.92
C LYS A 25 7.34 19.79 -37.16
N GLY A 26 7.66 18.64 -36.54
CA GLY A 26 6.91 17.40 -36.73
C GLY A 26 6.79 16.95 -38.18
N GLY A 27 7.85 17.16 -39.00
CA GLY A 27 7.86 16.82 -40.42
C GLY A 27 7.09 17.82 -41.32
N LYS A 28 6.40 18.84 -40.77
CA LYS A 28 5.66 19.87 -41.49
C LYS A 28 6.43 21.19 -41.55
N ARG A 29 6.38 21.89 -42.70
CA ARG A 29 7.02 23.18 -42.91
C ARG A 29 6.10 24.31 -42.52
N TYR A 30 6.59 25.24 -41.69
CA TYR A 30 5.86 26.43 -41.24
C TYR A 30 6.59 27.68 -41.71
N ARG A 31 5.77 28.66 -42.21
CA ARG A 31 6.25 29.98 -42.58
C ARG A 31 5.36 31.02 -41.94
N GLN A 32 5.89 31.80 -41.01
CA GLN A 32 5.09 32.79 -40.31
C GLN A 32 5.85 34.08 -40.04
N SER A 33 5.12 35.18 -39.98
CA SER A 33 5.64 36.45 -39.50
C SER A 33 5.85 36.41 -37.98
N LEU A 34 7.00 36.90 -37.53
CA LEU A 34 7.27 37.10 -36.10
C LEU A 34 6.77 38.46 -35.59
N LYS A 35 6.22 39.31 -36.47
CA LYS A 35 5.72 40.66 -36.19
C LYS A 35 6.80 41.57 -35.56
N LEU A 36 8.04 41.33 -35.86
CA LEU A 36 9.19 42.10 -35.39
C LEU A 36 9.86 42.78 -36.56
N GLU A 37 10.27 44.02 -36.39
CA GLU A 37 11.07 44.76 -37.39
C GLU A 37 12.43 44.10 -37.59
N TRP A 38 12.91 44.17 -38.85
CA TRP A 38 14.23 43.61 -39.21
C TRP A 38 15.34 44.50 -38.71
N ASN A 39 15.86 44.20 -37.51
CA ASN A 39 17.04 44.79 -36.90
C ASN A 39 17.84 43.75 -36.14
N LYS A 40 19.09 44.09 -35.75
CA LYS A 40 20.01 43.18 -35.11
C LYS A 40 19.52 42.67 -33.74
N THR A 41 18.86 43.54 -32.98
CA THR A 41 18.31 43.21 -31.64
C THR A 41 17.15 42.23 -31.78
N ASN A 42 16.20 42.51 -32.63
CA ASN A 42 15.06 41.66 -32.87
C ASN A 42 15.42 40.32 -33.51
N LEU A 43 16.42 40.29 -34.38
CA LEU A 43 16.96 39.03 -34.92
C LEU A 43 17.55 38.13 -33.82
N ASN A 44 18.30 38.74 -32.90
CA ASN A 44 18.84 38.00 -31.76
C ASN A 44 17.74 37.50 -30.85
N TYR A 45 16.77 38.34 -30.49
CA TYR A 45 15.58 37.96 -29.71
C TYR A 45 14.80 36.82 -30.38
N ALA A 46 14.56 36.93 -31.68
CA ALA A 46 13.89 35.88 -32.44
C ALA A 46 14.65 34.55 -32.36
N ARG A 47 16.00 34.56 -32.50
CA ARG A 47 16.83 33.33 -32.46
C ARG A 47 16.91 32.71 -31.07
N VAL A 48 17.06 33.53 -30.04
CA VAL A 48 17.33 33.03 -28.68
C VAL A 48 16.04 32.69 -27.93
N GLU A 49 14.98 33.47 -28.14
CA GLU A 49 13.75 33.34 -27.34
C GLU A 49 12.54 32.81 -28.14
N LEU A 50 12.20 33.43 -29.30
CA LEU A 50 10.93 33.12 -29.95
C LEU A 50 10.98 31.78 -30.67
N ILE A 51 12.03 31.50 -31.40
CA ILE A 51 12.12 30.27 -32.20
C ILE A 51 12.22 29.03 -31.35
N PRO A 52 13.00 28.97 -30.27
CA PRO A 52 12.98 27.84 -29.33
C PRO A 52 11.57 27.58 -28.79
N LYS A 53 10.80 28.65 -28.45
CA LYS A 53 9.40 28.51 -28.01
C LYS A 53 8.47 27.99 -29.10
N LEU A 54 8.66 28.44 -30.36
CA LEU A 54 7.86 27.96 -31.50
C LEU A 54 8.18 26.51 -31.89
N MET A 55 9.46 26.11 -31.70
CA MET A 55 9.92 24.75 -31.98
C MET A 55 9.65 23.78 -30.83
N GLN A 56 9.39 24.27 -29.63
CA GLN A 56 8.90 23.40 -28.58
C GLN A 56 7.57 22.77 -29.01
N ASP A 57 7.48 21.46 -29.00
CA ASP A 57 6.20 20.79 -29.13
C ASP A 57 5.28 21.33 -28.06
N LYS A 58 4.01 21.61 -28.42
CA LYS A 58 3.01 21.83 -27.36
C LYS A 58 3.18 20.72 -26.35
N PRO A 59 3.27 21.04 -25.06
CA PRO A 59 3.34 19.99 -24.05
C PRO A 59 2.20 19.01 -24.39
N LYS A 60 2.55 17.74 -24.52
CA LYS A 60 1.60 16.68 -24.88
C LYS A 60 0.43 16.85 -23.90
N GLU A 61 -0.76 17.15 -24.41
CA GLU A 61 -1.95 17.24 -23.56
C GLU A 61 -2.11 15.87 -22.92
N LEU A 62 -1.79 15.78 -21.65
CA LEU A 62 -1.95 14.58 -20.85
C LEU A 62 -3.11 14.82 -19.90
N THR A 63 -4.13 13.99 -20.01
CA THR A 63 -5.26 14.07 -19.08
C THR A 63 -4.91 13.34 -17.77
N LEU A 64 -5.71 13.57 -16.73
CA LEU A 64 -5.57 12.83 -15.46
C LEU A 64 -5.74 11.32 -15.70
N PHE A 65 -6.71 10.93 -16.52
CA PHE A 65 -7.00 9.53 -16.76
C PHE A 65 -5.88 8.84 -17.53
N ASP A 66 -5.33 9.52 -18.56
CA ASP A 66 -4.14 9.02 -19.28
C ASP A 66 -2.95 8.85 -18.32
N ALA A 67 -2.71 9.83 -17.43
CA ALA A 67 -1.61 9.76 -16.48
C ALA A 67 -1.78 8.63 -15.47
N LEU A 68 -3.02 8.35 -15.04
CA LEU A 68 -3.32 7.21 -14.16
C LEU A 68 -3.03 5.88 -14.86
N ASP A 69 -3.49 5.71 -16.10
CA ASP A 69 -3.27 4.48 -16.87
C ASP A 69 -1.78 4.26 -17.19
N LEU A 70 -1.10 5.28 -17.68
CA LEU A 70 0.34 5.20 -18.00
C LEU A 70 1.20 4.99 -16.75
N SER A 71 0.81 5.55 -15.60
CA SER A 71 1.51 5.27 -14.33
C SER A 71 1.31 3.83 -13.86
N LEU A 72 0.16 3.21 -14.19
CA LEU A 72 -0.14 1.82 -13.89
C LEU A 72 0.71 0.87 -14.75
N GLU A 73 0.81 1.12 -16.06
CA GLU A 73 1.65 0.33 -16.99
C GLU A 73 3.11 0.24 -16.51
N LEU A 74 3.65 1.33 -15.94
CA LEU A 74 5.00 1.32 -15.36
C LEU A 74 5.10 0.44 -14.11
N ASP A 75 4.03 0.32 -13.35
CA ASP A 75 4.00 -0.48 -12.12
C ASP A 75 3.79 -1.98 -12.38
N GLU A 76 3.20 -2.37 -13.50
CA GLU A 76 2.83 -3.76 -13.82
C GLU A 76 4.00 -4.74 -13.70
N ASN A 77 5.19 -4.32 -14.13
CA ASN A 77 6.39 -5.16 -14.12
C ASN A 77 7.05 -5.29 -12.74
N TYR A 78 6.66 -4.46 -11.75
CA TYR A 78 7.33 -4.37 -10.45
C TYR A 78 6.45 -4.77 -9.28
N LEU A 79 5.13 -4.83 -9.46
CA LEU A 79 4.19 -5.07 -8.38
C LEU A 79 3.69 -6.53 -8.36
N ARG A 80 3.38 -7.01 -7.16
CA ARG A 80 2.64 -8.28 -7.00
C ARG A 80 1.21 -8.10 -7.50
N ASN A 81 0.64 -9.16 -8.08
CA ASN A 81 -0.72 -9.16 -8.63
C ASN A 81 -1.78 -8.57 -7.67
N SER A 82 -1.72 -8.90 -6.38
CA SER A 82 -2.68 -8.35 -5.40
C SER A 82 -2.57 -6.84 -5.20
N SER A 83 -1.35 -6.29 -5.25
CA SER A 83 -1.12 -4.84 -5.17
C SER A 83 -1.57 -4.14 -6.44
N LEU A 84 -1.30 -4.75 -7.59
CA LEU A 84 -1.73 -4.27 -8.90
C LEU A 84 -3.26 -4.18 -8.98
N GLN A 85 -3.98 -5.25 -8.59
CA GLN A 85 -5.45 -5.27 -8.57
C GLN A 85 -6.03 -4.17 -7.68
N ASN A 86 -5.42 -3.89 -6.53
CA ASN A 86 -5.87 -2.80 -5.66
C ASN A 86 -5.67 -1.42 -6.32
N ILE A 87 -4.58 -1.21 -7.05
CA ILE A 87 -4.35 0.03 -7.79
C ILE A 87 -5.36 0.17 -8.94
N ILE A 88 -5.59 -0.88 -9.72
CA ILE A 88 -6.59 -0.92 -10.81
C ILE A 88 -7.98 -0.55 -10.26
N TYR A 89 -8.39 -1.16 -9.16
CA TYR A 89 -9.65 -0.84 -8.49
C TYR A 89 -9.71 0.63 -8.06
N THR A 90 -8.62 1.14 -7.47
CA THR A 90 -8.54 2.53 -7.01
C THR A 90 -8.61 3.50 -8.19
N ILE A 91 -7.91 3.23 -9.30
CA ILE A 91 -7.98 4.02 -10.54
C ILE A 91 -9.42 4.03 -11.09
N SER A 92 -10.04 2.85 -11.21
CA SER A 92 -11.42 2.74 -11.67
C SER A 92 -12.39 3.55 -10.80
N SER A 93 -12.18 3.54 -9.48
CA SER A 93 -12.98 4.33 -8.54
C SER A 93 -12.74 5.83 -8.70
N ILE A 94 -11.49 6.27 -8.86
CA ILE A 94 -11.16 7.69 -9.13
C ILE A 94 -11.88 8.16 -10.40
N LYS A 95 -11.77 7.40 -11.50
CA LYS A 95 -12.39 7.74 -12.78
C LYS A 95 -13.92 7.89 -12.72
N LYS A 96 -14.57 7.18 -11.79
CA LYS A 96 -16.02 7.33 -11.55
C LYS A 96 -16.39 8.56 -10.72
N MET A 97 -15.46 9.05 -9.89
CA MET A 97 -15.72 10.12 -8.92
C MET A 97 -15.36 11.50 -9.43
N VAL A 98 -14.45 11.60 -10.42
CA VAL A 98 -13.97 12.87 -10.94
C VAL A 98 -14.15 12.94 -12.46
N LYS A 99 -14.24 14.15 -13.01
CA LYS A 99 -14.22 14.38 -14.46
C LYS A 99 -12.77 14.38 -14.93
N ASP A 100 -12.56 13.80 -16.13
CA ASP A 100 -11.27 13.88 -16.78
C ASP A 100 -11.00 15.31 -17.26
N ARG A 101 -9.76 15.76 -17.06
CA ARG A 101 -9.29 17.08 -17.52
C ARG A 101 -7.77 17.08 -17.64
N SER A 102 -7.20 18.12 -18.25
CA SER A 102 -5.75 18.27 -18.35
C SER A 102 -5.10 18.21 -16.97
N ILE A 103 -4.05 17.39 -16.84
CA ILE A 103 -3.31 17.22 -15.58
C ILE A 103 -2.65 18.53 -15.12
N GLN A 104 -2.38 19.44 -16.04
CA GLN A 104 -1.80 20.77 -15.77
C GLN A 104 -2.77 21.72 -15.06
N GLU A 105 -4.08 21.47 -15.18
CA GLU A 105 -5.14 22.31 -14.59
C GLU A 105 -5.51 21.87 -13.18
N ILE A 106 -4.99 20.72 -12.71
CA ILE A 106 -5.33 20.18 -11.40
C ILE A 106 -4.49 20.86 -10.31
N THR A 107 -5.16 21.51 -9.39
CA THR A 107 -4.54 22.27 -8.30
C THR A 107 -4.52 21.48 -6.99
N VAL A 108 -3.73 21.98 -6.02
CA VAL A 108 -3.75 21.48 -4.63
C VAL A 108 -5.16 21.51 -4.05
N ILE A 109 -5.91 22.60 -4.32
CA ILE A 109 -7.29 22.80 -3.84
C ILE A 109 -8.23 21.70 -4.38
N ASP A 110 -8.03 21.26 -5.62
CA ASP A 110 -8.83 20.17 -6.20
C ASP A 110 -8.59 18.85 -5.46
N ILE A 111 -7.34 18.57 -5.11
CA ILE A 111 -6.97 17.36 -4.37
C ILE A 111 -7.50 17.43 -2.93
N GLU A 112 -7.44 18.60 -2.29
CA GLU A 112 -8.03 18.79 -0.96
C GLU A 112 -9.54 18.57 -0.99
N LYS A 113 -10.26 19.18 -1.97
CA LYS A 113 -11.70 18.95 -2.16
C LYS A 113 -12.03 17.47 -2.36
N PHE A 114 -11.22 16.75 -3.16
CA PHE A 114 -11.37 15.31 -3.37
C PHE A 114 -11.20 14.53 -2.06
N SER A 115 -10.16 14.84 -1.27
CA SER A 115 -9.92 14.23 0.05
C SER A 115 -11.08 14.45 1.02
N ILE A 116 -11.61 15.70 1.07
CA ILE A 116 -12.76 16.07 1.90
C ILE A 116 -14.02 15.32 1.43
N MET A 117 -14.25 15.23 0.13
CA MET A 117 -15.38 14.48 -0.45
C MET A 117 -15.34 13.01 0.00
N LEU A 118 -14.19 12.34 -0.11
CA LEU A 118 -14.03 10.96 0.35
C LEU A 118 -14.31 10.82 1.86
N SER A 119 -13.83 11.79 2.66
CA SER A 119 -14.10 11.80 4.11
C SER A 119 -15.60 11.94 4.42
N LYS A 120 -16.31 12.82 3.69
CA LYS A 120 -17.78 12.99 3.82
C LYS A 120 -18.55 11.73 3.40
N GLN A 121 -18.05 10.98 2.42
CA GLN A 121 -18.60 9.68 2.00
C GLN A 121 -18.31 8.55 3.00
N GLY A 122 -17.61 8.82 4.10
CA GLY A 122 -17.35 7.83 5.15
C GLY A 122 -16.08 6.99 4.95
N TYR A 123 -15.25 7.27 3.94
CA TYR A 123 -14.00 6.54 3.76
C TYR A 123 -13.05 6.77 4.95
N CYS A 124 -12.43 5.69 5.43
CA CYS A 124 -11.42 5.79 6.49
C CYS A 124 -10.13 6.44 5.98
N SER A 125 -9.35 7.03 6.90
CA SER A 125 -8.11 7.76 6.59
C SER A 125 -7.11 6.94 5.76
N ASN A 126 -6.97 5.64 6.02
CA ASN A 126 -6.06 4.78 5.25
C ASN A 126 -6.54 4.59 3.81
N THR A 127 -7.83 4.46 3.59
CA THR A 127 -8.41 4.39 2.24
C THR A 127 -8.16 5.70 1.49
N ILE A 128 -8.40 6.87 2.12
CA ILE A 128 -8.11 8.17 1.51
C ILE A 128 -6.63 8.30 1.16
N LYS A 129 -5.73 7.90 2.04
CA LYS A 129 -4.27 7.88 1.76
C LYS A 129 -3.92 7.00 0.57
N ASN A 130 -4.61 5.86 0.37
CA ASN A 130 -4.40 5.01 -0.80
C ASN A 130 -4.84 5.71 -2.10
N TYR A 131 -5.98 6.39 -2.10
CA TYR A 131 -6.41 7.21 -3.25
C TYR A 131 -5.38 8.30 -3.59
N LEU A 132 -4.93 9.04 -2.57
CA LEU A 132 -3.92 10.08 -2.74
C LEU A 132 -2.58 9.52 -3.23
N MET A 133 -2.18 8.33 -2.77
CA MET A 133 -0.97 7.65 -3.24
C MET A 133 -1.04 7.32 -4.73
N VAL A 134 -2.19 6.82 -5.21
CA VAL A 134 -2.41 6.51 -6.64
C VAL A 134 -2.39 7.78 -7.47
N LEU A 135 -3.09 8.84 -7.04
CA LEU A 135 -3.02 10.16 -7.70
C LEU A 135 -1.58 10.69 -7.73
N SER A 136 -0.85 10.62 -6.62
CA SER A 136 0.54 11.06 -6.54
C SER A 136 1.45 10.33 -7.53
N LYS A 137 1.19 9.06 -7.85
CA LYS A 137 1.93 8.31 -8.88
C LYS A 137 1.69 8.90 -10.27
N ALA A 138 0.44 9.20 -10.63
CA ALA A 138 0.08 9.82 -11.90
C ALA A 138 0.75 11.20 -12.07
N PHE A 139 0.75 12.04 -11.03
CA PHE A 139 1.44 13.33 -11.08
C PHE A 139 2.97 13.19 -11.16
N ARG A 140 3.56 12.21 -10.46
CA ARG A 140 4.99 11.91 -10.61
C ARG A 140 5.35 11.43 -12.02
N TYR A 141 4.47 10.67 -12.65
CA TYR A 141 4.63 10.31 -14.07
C TYR A 141 4.67 11.58 -14.95
N ALA A 142 3.71 12.49 -14.79
CA ALA A 142 3.64 13.72 -15.55
C ALA A 142 4.87 14.64 -15.31
N ILE A 143 5.41 14.66 -14.09
CA ILE A 143 6.68 15.37 -13.78
C ILE A 143 7.85 14.75 -14.55
N LYS A 144 7.97 13.41 -14.55
CA LYS A 144 9.03 12.71 -15.29
C LYS A 144 8.96 12.95 -16.80
N GLN A 145 7.76 13.19 -17.34
CA GLN A 145 7.55 13.56 -18.74
C GLN A 145 7.78 15.06 -19.00
N GLY A 146 8.08 15.86 -17.99
CA GLY A 146 8.27 17.31 -18.13
C GLY A 146 6.98 18.08 -18.41
N ILE A 147 5.79 17.50 -18.17
CA ILE A 147 4.49 18.10 -18.46
C ILE A 147 4.09 19.08 -17.35
N ILE A 148 4.40 18.74 -16.11
CA ILE A 148 4.22 19.59 -14.91
C ILE A 148 5.51 19.61 -14.10
N THR A 149 5.65 20.61 -13.22
CA THR A 149 6.84 20.79 -12.36
C THR A 149 6.56 20.45 -10.89
N PHE A 150 5.31 20.30 -10.50
CA PHE A 150 4.90 20.15 -9.12
C PHE A 150 3.82 19.06 -8.98
N ASN A 151 3.85 18.32 -7.87
CA ASN A 151 2.84 17.32 -7.52
C ASN A 151 1.81 17.91 -6.53
N PRO A 152 0.56 18.14 -6.94
CA PRO A 152 -0.45 18.78 -6.10
C PRO A 152 -0.92 17.93 -4.92
N VAL A 153 -0.54 16.66 -4.87
CA VAL A 153 -0.86 15.76 -3.74
C VAL A 153 0.08 15.96 -2.55
N TYR A 154 1.18 16.72 -2.76
CA TYR A 154 2.18 16.90 -1.71
C TYR A 154 1.59 17.65 -0.51
N ASN A 155 1.82 17.14 0.72
CA ASN A 155 1.37 17.73 1.99
C ASN A 155 -0.15 17.81 2.23
N ILE A 156 -0.97 17.04 1.49
CA ILE A 156 -2.40 16.95 1.79
C ILE A 156 -2.61 16.29 3.15
N LYS A 157 -3.19 17.05 4.08
CA LYS A 157 -3.55 16.53 5.41
C LYS A 157 -4.82 15.70 5.31
N VAL A 158 -4.75 14.45 5.73
CA VAL A 158 -5.94 13.60 5.89
C VAL A 158 -6.31 13.56 7.35
N ASN A 159 -7.52 14.02 7.69
CA ASN A 159 -8.02 13.92 9.05
C ASN A 159 -8.05 12.46 9.50
N THR A 160 -7.28 12.15 10.52
CA THR A 160 -7.27 10.82 11.12
C THR A 160 -8.49 10.72 12.05
N LYS A 161 -9.61 10.20 11.55
CA LYS A 161 -10.58 9.61 12.49
C LYS A 161 -9.84 8.49 13.21
N GLN A 162 -9.99 8.43 14.53
CA GLN A 162 -9.39 7.36 15.35
C GLN A 162 -9.63 6.01 14.67
N SER A 163 -8.59 5.20 14.54
CA SER A 163 -8.75 3.83 14.09
C SER A 163 -9.71 3.14 15.05
N LEU A 164 -10.71 2.44 14.53
CA LEU A 164 -11.58 1.58 15.33
C LEU A 164 -10.69 0.72 16.22
N THR A 165 -11.03 0.65 17.50
CA THR A 165 -10.35 -0.20 18.49
C THR A 165 -10.28 -1.61 17.91
N ARG A 166 -9.08 -2.18 17.86
CA ARG A 166 -8.91 -3.54 17.33
C ARG A 166 -9.58 -4.51 18.28
N VAL A 167 -10.41 -5.39 17.75
CA VAL A 167 -11.02 -6.46 18.53
C VAL A 167 -9.92 -7.45 18.94
N VAL A 168 -9.84 -7.70 20.23
CA VAL A 168 -9.01 -8.75 20.86
C VAL A 168 -9.95 -9.58 21.70
N TYR A 169 -10.03 -10.87 21.43
CA TYR A 169 -10.84 -11.80 22.21
C TYR A 169 -10.18 -12.12 23.55
N SER A 170 -10.97 -12.24 24.59
CA SER A 170 -10.48 -12.62 25.93
C SER A 170 -10.06 -14.10 26.00
N LYS A 171 -9.36 -14.48 27.06
CA LYS A 171 -8.99 -15.88 27.30
C LYS A 171 -10.24 -16.78 27.46
N GLU A 172 -11.36 -16.21 27.92
CA GLU A 172 -12.66 -16.87 28.08
C GLU A 172 -13.42 -17.02 26.77
N ASP A 173 -13.31 -16.05 25.85
CA ASP A 173 -13.99 -16.05 24.57
C ASP A 173 -13.43 -17.09 23.58
N ILE A 174 -12.12 -17.35 23.65
CA ILE A 174 -11.44 -18.27 22.74
C ILE A 174 -12.02 -19.70 22.83
N PRO A 175 -12.14 -20.33 23.99
CA PRO A 175 -12.78 -21.64 24.10
C PRO A 175 -14.25 -21.63 23.67
N ARG A 176 -15.01 -20.56 23.93
CA ARG A 176 -16.39 -20.42 23.48
C ARG A 176 -16.48 -20.45 21.95
N LEU A 177 -15.61 -19.68 21.25
CA LEU A 177 -15.53 -19.67 19.81
C LEU A 177 -15.15 -21.04 19.22
N ILE A 178 -14.10 -21.67 19.78
CA ILE A 178 -13.57 -22.95 19.28
C ILE A 178 -14.59 -24.07 19.50
N ASN A 179 -15.20 -24.17 20.69
CA ASN A 179 -16.12 -25.25 21.02
C ASN A 179 -17.47 -25.15 20.31
N SER A 180 -17.90 -23.93 19.95
CA SER A 180 -19.13 -23.72 19.20
C SER A 180 -18.92 -23.81 17.69
N ALA A 181 -17.67 -23.73 17.20
CA ALA A 181 -17.37 -23.87 15.78
C ALA A 181 -17.39 -25.34 15.34
N LYS A 182 -17.77 -25.60 14.07
CA LYS A 182 -17.83 -26.94 13.49
C LYS A 182 -17.05 -27.02 12.18
N GLY A 183 -16.61 -28.22 11.81
CA GLY A 183 -15.95 -28.50 10.53
C GLY A 183 -14.69 -27.64 10.31
N GLU A 184 -14.47 -27.21 9.09
CA GLU A 184 -13.27 -26.43 8.72
C GLU A 184 -13.15 -25.11 9.49
N LEU A 185 -14.26 -24.46 9.88
CA LEU A 185 -14.17 -23.23 10.68
C LEU A 185 -13.50 -23.50 12.03
N ARG A 186 -13.83 -24.62 12.70
CA ARG A 186 -13.16 -25.01 13.96
C ARG A 186 -11.66 -25.17 13.77
N LEU A 187 -11.24 -25.89 12.74
CA LEU A 187 -9.82 -26.09 12.42
C LEU A 187 -9.11 -24.77 12.12
N VAL A 188 -9.75 -23.87 11.38
CA VAL A 188 -9.22 -22.54 11.12
C VAL A 188 -9.06 -21.72 12.39
N LEU A 189 -10.05 -21.75 13.30
CA LEU A 189 -9.97 -21.03 14.58
C LEU A 189 -8.86 -21.56 15.47
N LEU A 190 -8.72 -22.89 15.55
CA LEU A 190 -7.61 -23.52 16.29
C LEU A 190 -6.27 -23.03 15.77
N LEU A 191 -6.00 -23.16 14.46
CA LEU A 191 -4.74 -22.70 13.89
C LEU A 191 -4.53 -21.20 14.07
N ALA A 192 -5.57 -20.38 13.90
CA ALA A 192 -5.45 -18.93 14.02
C ALA A 192 -5.12 -18.49 15.46
N PHE A 193 -5.78 -19.06 16.47
CA PHE A 193 -5.53 -18.73 17.86
C PHE A 193 -4.21 -19.29 18.40
N TYR A 194 -3.78 -20.47 17.95
CA TYR A 194 -2.56 -21.10 18.46
C TYR A 194 -1.30 -20.80 17.65
N SER A 195 -1.41 -20.29 16.42
CA SER A 195 -0.23 -19.94 15.62
C SER A 195 -0.11 -18.45 15.32
N GLY A 196 -1.20 -17.70 15.42
CA GLY A 196 -1.25 -16.31 14.93
C GLY A 196 -1.00 -16.17 13.43
N ALA A 197 -1.07 -17.24 12.64
CA ALA A 197 -0.85 -17.22 11.20
C ALA A 197 -1.90 -16.36 10.49
N ARG A 198 -1.55 -15.80 9.32
CA ARG A 198 -2.52 -15.09 8.48
C ARG A 198 -3.49 -16.09 7.88
N ILE A 199 -4.76 -15.69 7.71
CA ILE A 199 -5.77 -16.60 7.16
C ILE A 199 -5.35 -17.21 5.80
N GLY A 200 -4.72 -16.45 4.91
CA GLY A 200 -4.21 -16.99 3.65
C GLY A 200 -3.07 -17.99 3.83
N GLU A 201 -2.28 -17.90 4.89
CA GLU A 201 -1.25 -18.87 5.26
C GLU A 201 -1.92 -20.14 5.81
N ILE A 202 -2.94 -20.01 6.67
CA ILE A 202 -3.72 -21.14 7.20
C ILE A 202 -4.38 -21.92 6.07
N LEU A 203 -5.10 -21.24 5.18
CA LEU A 203 -5.80 -21.88 4.05
C LEU A 203 -4.86 -22.55 3.05
N ALA A 204 -3.58 -22.21 3.07
CA ALA A 204 -2.57 -22.84 2.23
C ALA A 204 -1.97 -24.12 2.84
N LEU A 205 -2.25 -24.42 4.13
CA LEU A 205 -1.72 -25.61 4.79
C LEU A 205 -2.35 -26.89 4.24
N THR A 206 -1.54 -27.91 4.21
CA THR A 206 -1.92 -29.29 3.92
C THR A 206 -1.42 -30.19 5.04
N SER A 207 -1.83 -31.47 5.06
CA SER A 207 -1.35 -32.44 6.03
C SER A 207 0.19 -32.54 6.08
N LYS A 208 0.88 -32.27 4.96
CA LYS A 208 2.36 -32.29 4.89
C LYS A 208 3.03 -31.15 5.67
N ASP A 209 2.30 -30.10 5.94
CA ASP A 209 2.79 -28.90 6.65
C ASP A 209 2.58 -29.00 8.16
N ILE A 210 1.89 -30.05 8.65
CA ILE A 210 1.51 -30.27 10.04
C ILE A 210 2.28 -31.47 10.58
N SER A 211 3.02 -31.29 11.67
CA SER A 211 3.70 -32.34 12.42
C SER A 211 3.03 -32.59 13.78
N SER A 212 3.61 -33.42 14.62
CA SER A 212 3.11 -33.69 15.99
C SER A 212 3.28 -32.53 16.97
N GLU A 213 4.07 -31.51 16.66
CA GLU A 213 4.44 -30.42 17.60
C GLU A 213 4.47 -29.04 16.96
N PHE A 214 4.40 -28.93 15.63
CA PHE A 214 4.50 -27.66 14.92
C PHE A 214 3.81 -27.69 13.56
N ILE A 215 3.56 -26.49 13.04
CA ILE A 215 3.18 -26.27 11.66
C ILE A 215 4.28 -25.51 10.91
N SER A 216 4.48 -25.86 9.64
CA SER A 216 5.43 -25.20 8.72
C SER A 216 4.68 -24.24 7.80
N ILE A 217 4.98 -22.95 7.89
CA ILE A 217 4.33 -21.90 7.08
C ILE A 217 5.32 -21.38 6.05
N SER A 218 5.17 -21.84 4.82
CA SER A 218 6.03 -21.48 3.67
C SER A 218 5.27 -20.80 2.53
N LYS A 219 3.94 -20.91 2.52
CA LYS A 219 3.07 -20.51 1.42
C LYS A 219 1.80 -19.80 1.92
N THR A 220 1.10 -19.13 1.02
CA THR A 220 -0.16 -18.43 1.28
C THR A 220 -1.07 -18.49 0.07
N ILE A 221 -2.38 -18.54 0.29
CA ILE A 221 -3.37 -18.34 -0.77
C ILE A 221 -3.67 -16.85 -0.88
N ALA A 222 -3.65 -16.31 -2.10
CA ALA A 222 -4.10 -14.95 -2.37
C ALA A 222 -5.63 -14.89 -2.33
N ILE A 223 -6.17 -14.28 -1.29
CA ILE A 223 -7.63 -14.29 -0.99
C ILE A 223 -8.48 -13.71 -2.13
N ASN A 224 -7.97 -12.70 -2.84
CA ASN A 224 -8.72 -12.00 -3.88
C ASN A 224 -8.58 -12.62 -5.28
N THR A 225 -7.47 -13.28 -5.56
CA THR A 225 -7.14 -13.80 -6.91
C THR A 225 -7.04 -15.32 -6.95
N GLY A 226 -7.04 -15.97 -5.79
CA GLY A 226 -6.73 -17.40 -5.69
C GLY A 226 -5.25 -17.68 -5.94
N GLY A 227 -4.90 -18.96 -5.95
CA GLY A 227 -3.55 -19.42 -6.23
C GLY A 227 -2.60 -19.38 -5.03
N LEU A 228 -1.63 -20.28 -5.07
CA LEU A 228 -0.58 -20.44 -4.09
C LEU A 228 0.57 -19.47 -4.40
N HIS A 229 1.04 -18.76 -3.38
CA HIS A 229 2.16 -17.84 -3.45
C HIS A 229 3.11 -18.06 -2.28
N PRO A 230 4.38 -17.66 -2.38
CA PRO A 230 5.26 -17.54 -1.22
C PRO A 230 4.64 -16.57 -0.18
N THR A 231 4.99 -16.73 1.09
CA THR A 231 4.56 -15.81 2.14
C THR A 231 4.96 -14.36 1.81
N LYS A 232 4.29 -13.38 2.43
CA LYS A 232 4.54 -11.94 2.15
C LYS A 232 6.00 -11.54 2.36
N THR A 233 6.70 -12.17 3.30
CA THR A 233 8.12 -11.92 3.60
C THR A 233 9.07 -12.85 2.84
N ASN A 234 8.54 -13.82 2.09
CA ASN A 234 9.28 -14.89 1.42
C ASN A 234 10.22 -15.69 2.36
N LYS A 235 9.89 -15.72 3.67
CA LYS A 235 10.64 -16.46 4.70
C LYS A 235 9.72 -17.54 5.26
N PRO A 236 10.05 -18.83 5.07
CA PRO A 236 9.39 -19.92 5.77
C PRO A 236 9.62 -19.78 7.28
N ARG A 237 8.65 -20.24 8.05
CA ARG A 237 8.77 -20.31 9.52
C ARG A 237 8.04 -21.51 10.07
N VAL A 238 8.49 -21.95 11.22
CA VAL A 238 7.87 -23.00 11.99
C VAL A 238 7.21 -22.37 13.22
N VAL A 239 5.99 -22.79 13.54
CA VAL A 239 5.26 -22.32 14.71
C VAL A 239 4.88 -23.53 15.55
N TYR A 240 5.28 -23.50 16.81
CA TYR A 240 4.91 -24.52 17.79
C TYR A 240 3.41 -24.46 18.09
N ILE A 241 2.77 -25.65 18.14
CA ILE A 241 1.36 -25.81 18.52
C ILE A 241 1.27 -27.00 19.49
N PRO A 242 0.50 -26.90 20.59
CA PRO A 242 0.32 -28.00 21.52
C PRO A 242 -0.22 -29.27 20.83
N LYS A 243 0.27 -30.44 21.27
CA LYS A 243 -0.05 -31.76 20.66
C LYS A 243 -1.54 -32.07 20.67
N ASP A 244 -2.22 -31.75 21.77
CA ASP A 244 -3.66 -31.91 21.93
C ASP A 244 -4.49 -31.15 20.87
N ILE A 245 -4.00 -30.00 20.41
CA ILE A 245 -4.61 -29.24 19.34
C ILE A 245 -4.33 -29.92 17.98
N LEU A 246 -3.13 -30.42 17.77
CA LEU A 246 -2.73 -31.03 16.49
C LEU A 246 -3.39 -32.41 16.25
N ILE A 247 -3.85 -33.10 17.29
CA ILE A 247 -4.64 -34.33 17.18
C ILE A 247 -5.92 -34.08 16.36
N GLU A 248 -6.53 -32.91 16.44
CA GLU A 248 -7.72 -32.58 15.65
C GLU A 248 -7.46 -32.57 14.12
N PHE A 249 -6.20 -32.60 13.72
CA PHE A 249 -5.77 -32.59 12.32
C PHE A 249 -5.33 -33.97 11.81
N THR A 250 -5.61 -35.07 12.52
CA THR A 250 -5.17 -36.42 12.14
C THR A 250 -5.68 -36.82 10.76
N ASP A 251 -6.94 -36.54 10.44
CA ASP A 251 -7.57 -36.83 9.15
C ASP A 251 -7.60 -35.63 8.18
N PHE A 252 -6.93 -34.54 8.58
CA PHE A 252 -6.88 -33.33 7.78
C PHE A 252 -6.04 -33.53 6.50
N LYS A 253 -6.55 -33.11 5.37
CA LYS A 253 -5.84 -33.10 4.09
C LYS A 253 -5.49 -31.67 3.68
N GLU A 254 -6.52 -30.85 3.47
CA GLU A 254 -6.41 -29.45 3.07
C GLU A 254 -7.74 -28.75 3.35
N PHE A 255 -7.73 -27.42 3.34
CA PHE A 255 -8.94 -26.61 3.44
C PHE A 255 -9.64 -26.51 2.07
N THR A 256 -10.94 -26.71 2.06
CA THR A 256 -11.79 -26.67 0.84
C THR A 256 -12.74 -25.48 0.82
N MET A 257 -13.07 -24.92 1.98
CA MET A 257 -13.96 -23.76 2.07
C MET A 257 -13.26 -22.48 1.63
N SER A 258 -13.97 -21.69 0.82
CA SER A 258 -13.48 -20.37 0.43
C SER A 258 -13.40 -19.42 1.62
N TYR A 259 -12.50 -18.43 1.54
CA TYR A 259 -12.37 -17.36 2.55
C TYR A 259 -13.70 -16.67 2.85
N GLN A 260 -14.52 -16.42 1.81
CA GLN A 260 -15.83 -15.75 1.96
C GLN A 260 -16.84 -16.61 2.74
N ARG A 261 -16.87 -17.93 2.49
CA ARG A 261 -17.74 -18.85 3.24
C ARG A 261 -17.31 -18.95 4.68
N LEU A 262 -16.01 -19.11 4.94
CA LEU A 262 -15.45 -19.12 6.30
C LEU A 262 -15.72 -17.79 7.03
N GLY A 263 -15.57 -16.66 6.34
CA GLY A 263 -15.84 -15.34 6.91
C GLY A 263 -17.29 -15.16 7.35
N ARG A 264 -18.26 -15.61 6.52
CA ARG A 264 -19.69 -15.59 6.88
C ARG A 264 -19.98 -16.54 8.05
N ALA A 265 -19.41 -17.74 8.04
CA ALA A 265 -19.58 -18.70 9.13
C ALA A 265 -19.02 -18.16 10.45
N PHE A 266 -17.86 -17.51 10.41
CA PHE A 266 -17.26 -16.88 11.59
C PHE A 266 -18.08 -15.69 12.09
N GLN A 267 -18.60 -14.85 11.19
CA GLN A 267 -19.49 -13.75 11.56
C GLN A 267 -20.77 -14.25 12.23
N ASN A 268 -21.42 -15.28 11.67
CA ASN A 268 -22.61 -15.89 12.26
C ASN A 268 -22.32 -16.49 13.63
N LEU A 269 -21.16 -17.12 13.79
CA LEU A 269 -20.72 -17.66 15.08
C LEU A 269 -20.52 -16.55 16.12
N CYS A 270 -19.84 -15.46 15.77
CA CYS A 270 -19.68 -14.31 16.66
C CYS A 270 -21.04 -13.73 17.08
N ASN A 271 -21.97 -13.55 16.13
CA ASN A 271 -23.30 -13.06 16.42
C ASN A 271 -24.07 -14.00 17.36
N ALA A 272 -23.97 -15.33 17.17
CA ALA A 272 -24.64 -16.33 18.03
C ALA A 272 -24.09 -16.36 19.45
N LEU A 273 -22.85 -15.94 19.65
CA LEU A 273 -22.18 -15.89 20.95
C LEU A 273 -22.18 -14.49 21.58
N ASP A 274 -22.80 -13.49 20.93
CA ASP A 274 -22.77 -12.09 21.32
C ASP A 274 -21.34 -11.52 21.44
N LEU A 275 -20.50 -11.89 20.48
CA LEU A 275 -19.11 -11.45 20.39
C LEU A 275 -18.88 -10.52 19.20
N PRO A 276 -17.97 -9.53 19.31
CA PRO A 276 -17.70 -8.63 18.21
C PRO A 276 -16.98 -9.36 17.06
N TYR A 277 -17.45 -9.15 15.83
CA TYR A 277 -16.79 -9.67 14.63
C TYR A 277 -15.85 -8.62 14.01
N ALA A 278 -14.60 -8.98 13.79
CA ALA A 278 -13.61 -8.12 13.13
C ALA A 278 -12.73 -8.87 12.11
N GLY A 279 -13.26 -9.97 11.56
CA GLY A 279 -12.57 -10.80 10.57
C GLY A 279 -11.42 -11.62 11.18
N PHE A 280 -10.83 -12.49 10.37
CA PHE A 280 -9.77 -13.40 10.83
C PHE A 280 -8.50 -12.72 11.31
N HIS A 281 -8.25 -11.47 10.90
CA HIS A 281 -7.04 -10.76 11.34
C HIS A 281 -7.09 -10.40 12.83
N SER A 282 -8.29 -10.29 13.42
CA SER A 282 -8.49 -10.11 14.85
C SER A 282 -7.95 -11.28 15.68
N LEU A 283 -8.03 -12.52 15.15
CA LEU A 283 -7.49 -13.71 15.83
C LEU A 283 -5.98 -13.64 15.97
N ARG A 284 -5.29 -13.21 14.93
CA ARG A 284 -3.84 -12.97 14.97
C ARG A 284 -3.46 -11.83 15.92
N HIS A 285 -4.29 -10.77 16.01
CA HIS A 285 -4.11 -9.72 17.00
C HIS A 285 -4.29 -10.27 18.41
N THR A 286 -5.30 -11.10 18.61
CA THR A 286 -5.55 -11.78 19.89
C THR A 286 -4.35 -12.63 20.31
N TYR A 287 -3.84 -13.52 19.44
CA TYR A 287 -2.65 -14.32 19.69
C TYR A 287 -1.47 -13.47 20.16
N ALA A 288 -1.17 -12.41 19.42
CA ALA A 288 -0.06 -11.55 19.75
C ALA A 288 -0.27 -10.77 21.07
N SER A 289 -1.51 -10.30 21.35
CA SER A 289 -1.86 -9.59 22.58
C SER A 289 -1.73 -10.49 23.81
N LEU A 290 -2.19 -11.73 23.70
CA LEU A 290 -2.11 -12.68 24.80
C LEU A 290 -0.66 -13.01 25.17
N LEU A 291 0.16 -13.32 24.15
CA LEU A 291 1.58 -13.61 24.39
C LEU A 291 2.34 -12.44 25.01
N LEU A 292 2.01 -11.20 24.58
CA LEU A 292 2.61 -10.01 25.18
C LEU A 292 2.14 -9.77 26.61
N ASN A 293 0.86 -10.01 26.92
CA ASN A 293 0.33 -9.92 28.27
C ASN A 293 0.97 -10.97 29.19
N ASP A 294 1.26 -12.15 28.64
CA ASP A 294 1.96 -13.23 29.36
C ASP A 294 3.50 -13.04 29.36
N LYS A 295 3.98 -11.81 29.02
CA LYS A 295 5.40 -11.38 29.08
C LYS A 295 6.34 -12.21 28.17
N VAL A 296 5.82 -12.85 27.11
CA VAL A 296 6.66 -13.53 26.11
C VAL A 296 7.51 -12.50 25.36
N ASN A 297 8.78 -12.82 25.15
CA ASN A 297 9.71 -11.92 24.46
C ASN A 297 9.16 -11.44 23.11
N PRO A 298 9.03 -10.12 22.86
CA PRO A 298 8.49 -9.57 21.62
C PRO A 298 9.23 -10.01 20.35
N LEU A 299 10.51 -10.35 20.44
CA LEU A 299 11.27 -10.88 19.29
C LEU A 299 10.78 -12.27 18.90
N ILE A 300 10.46 -13.14 19.85
CA ILE A 300 9.89 -14.47 19.59
C ILE A 300 8.50 -14.33 18.97
N ILE A 301 7.67 -13.42 19.49
CA ILE A 301 6.34 -13.14 18.93
C ILE A 301 6.46 -12.62 17.49
N LYS A 302 7.39 -11.69 17.23
CA LYS A 302 7.67 -11.17 15.87
C LYS A 302 8.03 -12.30 14.91
N GLU A 303 8.88 -13.23 15.33
CA GLU A 303 9.33 -14.36 14.53
C GLU A 303 8.17 -15.33 14.24
N ALA A 304 7.43 -15.75 15.28
CA ALA A 304 6.25 -16.60 15.13
C ALA A 304 5.20 -16.00 14.18
N LEU A 305 4.98 -14.70 14.28
CA LEU A 305 4.07 -13.98 13.39
C LEU A 305 4.65 -13.77 11.97
N GLY A 306 5.97 -13.83 11.77
CA GLY A 306 6.61 -13.49 10.50
C GLY A 306 6.46 -12.00 10.16
N HIS A 307 6.66 -11.11 11.15
CA HIS A 307 6.67 -9.66 10.93
C HIS A 307 8.06 -9.20 10.47
N SER A 308 8.11 -8.34 9.45
CA SER A 308 9.37 -7.78 8.93
C SER A 308 9.99 -6.73 9.85
N SER A 309 9.19 -6.07 10.70
CA SER A 309 9.68 -5.03 11.63
C SER A 309 8.98 -5.07 12.99
N MET A 310 9.66 -4.57 14.02
CA MET A 310 9.09 -4.38 15.38
C MET A 310 7.99 -3.32 15.40
N LYS A 311 8.07 -2.32 14.51
CA LYS A 311 7.11 -1.21 14.42
C LYS A 311 5.65 -1.66 14.35
N MET A 312 5.38 -2.83 13.74
CA MET A 312 4.03 -3.40 13.72
C MET A 312 3.58 -3.91 15.10
N LEU A 313 4.48 -4.45 15.90
CA LEU A 313 4.19 -4.82 17.29
C LEU A 313 4.02 -3.56 18.14
N GLU A 314 4.90 -2.57 18.02
CA GLU A 314 4.83 -1.30 18.74
C GLU A 314 3.52 -0.52 18.46
N GLN A 315 3.08 -0.44 17.21
CA GLN A 315 1.83 0.22 16.83
C GLN A 315 0.58 -0.48 17.36
N VAL A 316 0.65 -1.79 17.56
CA VAL A 316 -0.45 -2.59 18.10
C VAL A 316 -0.45 -2.55 19.62
N TYR A 317 0.72 -2.48 20.25
CA TYR A 317 0.94 -2.73 21.66
C TYR A 317 1.65 -1.60 22.39
N GLY A 318 2.04 -0.51 21.74
CA GLY A 318 2.66 0.67 22.35
C GLY A 318 1.82 1.31 23.45
N HIS A 319 0.52 1.00 23.50
CA HIS A 319 -0.35 1.37 24.62
C HIS A 319 -0.20 0.45 25.85
N PHE A 320 0.41 -0.73 25.68
CA PHE A 320 0.62 -1.69 26.77
C PHE A 320 2.03 -1.60 27.38
N THR A 321 2.96 -0.92 26.74
CA THR A 321 4.34 -0.73 27.20
C THR A 321 4.52 0.55 28.04
N GLY A 322 3.56 0.88 28.87
CA GLY A 322 3.87 1.74 30.01
C GLY A 322 4.93 1.02 30.85
N VAL A 323 6.13 1.63 31.01
CA VAL A 323 7.18 1.11 31.87
C VAL A 323 6.57 0.88 33.25
N LYS A 324 6.26 -0.37 33.57
CA LYS A 324 5.68 -0.73 34.85
C LYS A 324 6.76 -0.60 35.94
N THR A 325 6.34 -0.41 37.15
CA THR A 325 7.26 -0.35 38.31
C THR A 325 8.16 -1.58 38.36
N GLU A 326 7.60 -2.77 38.05
CA GLU A 326 8.33 -4.05 37.94
C GLU A 326 9.45 -4.02 36.88
N ASP A 327 9.26 -3.35 35.75
CA ASP A 327 10.28 -3.22 34.69
C ASP A 327 11.44 -2.33 35.17
N LYS A 328 11.15 -1.29 35.97
CA LYS A 328 12.18 -0.42 36.56
C LYS A 328 12.99 -1.19 37.63
N GLU A 329 12.35 -2.02 38.43
CA GLU A 329 13.02 -2.85 39.43
C GLU A 329 13.89 -3.92 38.75
N ALA A 330 13.42 -4.55 37.68
CA ALA A 330 14.21 -5.50 36.89
C ALA A 330 15.43 -4.84 36.23
N ILE A 331 15.28 -3.63 35.69
CA ILE A 331 16.40 -2.85 35.15
C ILE A 331 17.41 -2.53 36.26
N LYS A 332 16.93 -2.07 37.42
CA LYS A 332 17.78 -1.74 38.54
C LYS A 332 18.55 -2.95 39.02
N ALA A 333 17.89 -4.09 39.25
CA ALA A 333 18.52 -5.34 39.64
C ALA A 333 19.59 -5.81 38.65
N SER A 334 19.32 -5.68 37.33
CA SER A 334 20.29 -6.02 36.28
C SER A 334 21.51 -5.10 36.30
N LEU A 335 21.30 -3.79 36.50
CA LEU A 335 22.41 -2.82 36.61
C LEU A 335 23.23 -3.00 37.90
N ASP A 336 22.59 -3.33 39.02
CA ASP A 336 23.26 -3.61 40.26
C ASP A 336 24.14 -4.88 40.16
N THR A 337 23.69 -5.88 39.40
CA THR A 337 24.49 -7.08 39.09
C THR A 337 25.73 -6.76 38.28
N ILE A 338 25.61 -5.89 37.26
CA ILE A 338 26.73 -5.44 36.43
C ILE A 338 27.75 -4.69 37.31
N ARG A 339 27.27 -3.84 38.21
CA ARG A 339 28.13 -3.07 39.12
C ARG A 339 28.92 -3.97 40.09
N ALA A 340 28.27 -5.02 40.63
CA ALA A 340 28.90 -5.99 41.54
C ALA A 340 29.99 -6.84 40.86
N HIS A 341 30.15 -6.82 39.56
CA HIS A 341 31.21 -7.51 38.82
C HIS A 341 32.35 -6.57 38.41
N GLN A 342 32.34 -5.30 38.86
CA GLN A 342 33.39 -4.31 38.60
C GLN A 342 34.31 -4.07 39.82
N ASP A 343 33.94 -4.62 40.97
CA ASP A 343 34.74 -4.70 42.21
C ASP A 343 35.38 -6.10 42.32
#